data_3e9c07421f951cc632f5b4635a3bb870
#
_entry.id   3e9c07421f951cc632f5b4635a3bb870
#
_cell.length_a   1.000
_cell.length_b   1.000
_cell.length_c   1.000
_cell.angle_alpha   90.00
_cell.angle_beta   90.00
_cell.angle_gamma   90.00
#
_symmetry.space_group_name_H-M   'P 1'
#
loop_
_entity.id
_entity.type
_entity.pdbx_description
1 polymer ?
#
loop_
_entity_poly.entity_id
_entity_poly.type
_entity_poly.pdbx_seq_one_letter_code
_entity_poly.pdbx_strand_id
1 'polypeptide(L)'
;MRIRFLVLSLLVLCLAVSGCQQPQEPAVKVGVVDMNRLLRDSEPGKEASRFLEGMQKEIQQQIDDVQARLGKDPENEALQRELQAIYMGGQQRINAEQQNVVSQLLDLTQRLVNNYRKANGLSVVLGTDVAVAYDPALDVTNALLDEMNKQKVNFVSVSNPQPEAPAADAPAKAAQDPKAAEKPAEKPAPAAEKPAAEKAAPAEAKAK
;
A
#
# COMPACT_ATOMS: atom_id res chain seq x y z
N MET A 1 -47.88 9.00 62.50
CA MET A 1 -46.59 9.64 62.19
C MET A 1 -45.50 8.64 61.76
N ARG A 2 -45.35 7.46 62.35
CA ARG A 2 -44.30 6.45 62.09
C ARG A 2 -44.30 5.93 60.67
N ILE A 3 -45.48 5.70 60.05
CA ILE A 3 -45.57 5.21 58.66
C ILE A 3 -45.09 6.22 57.63
N ARG A 4 -45.32 7.51 57.86
CA ARG A 4 -44.83 8.59 56.96
C ARG A 4 -43.31 8.70 56.97
N PHE A 5 -42.67 8.48 58.11
CA PHE A 5 -41.20 8.44 58.20
C PHE A 5 -40.60 7.21 57.49
N LEU A 6 -41.26 6.06 57.60
CA LEU A 6 -40.84 4.83 56.90
C LEU A 6 -40.93 4.96 55.38
N VAL A 7 -42.01 5.55 54.86
CA VAL A 7 -42.18 5.80 53.42
C VAL A 7 -41.15 6.81 52.92
N LEU A 8 -40.89 7.88 53.67
CA LEU A 8 -39.88 8.88 53.31
C LEU A 8 -38.47 8.30 53.32
N SER A 9 -38.12 7.43 54.28
CA SER A 9 -36.85 6.74 54.38
C SER A 9 -36.67 5.74 53.21
N LEU A 10 -37.73 5.03 52.83
CA LEU A 10 -37.71 4.13 51.67
C LEU A 10 -37.54 4.89 50.36
N LEU A 11 -38.17 6.05 50.23
CA LEU A 11 -38.05 6.91 49.03
C LEU A 11 -36.63 7.45 48.87
N VAL A 12 -36.00 7.87 49.96
CA VAL A 12 -34.60 8.35 49.95
C VAL A 12 -33.62 7.21 49.61
N LEU A 13 -33.90 5.99 50.11
CA LEU A 13 -33.07 4.81 49.81
C LEU A 13 -33.16 4.44 48.33
N CYS A 14 -34.34 4.54 47.67
CA CYS A 14 -34.51 4.29 46.25
C CYS A 14 -33.77 5.32 45.39
N LEU A 15 -33.68 6.58 45.80
CA LEU A 15 -32.93 7.62 45.10
C LEU A 15 -31.42 7.45 45.16
N ALA A 16 -30.92 6.80 46.21
CA ALA A 16 -29.46 6.52 46.38
C ALA A 16 -28.95 5.41 45.45
N VAL A 17 -29.84 4.53 44.93
CA VAL A 17 -29.46 3.44 44.02
C VAL A 17 -29.41 3.90 42.55
N SER A 18 -29.90 5.07 42.21
CA SER A 18 -29.81 5.66 40.86
C SER A 18 -28.40 6.26 40.56
N GLY A 19 -27.39 5.90 41.40
CA GLY A 19 -26.03 6.37 41.29
C GLY A 19 -25.35 5.87 39.99
N CYS A 20 -25.00 6.82 39.16
CA CYS A 20 -23.92 6.78 38.17
C CYS A 20 -23.85 5.54 37.27
N GLN A 21 -24.74 5.42 36.32
CA GLN A 21 -24.40 4.82 35.05
C GLN A 21 -23.47 5.80 34.35
N GLN A 22 -22.18 5.72 34.67
CA GLN A 22 -21.13 6.39 33.92
C GLN A 22 -21.24 5.85 32.50
N PRO A 23 -21.44 6.70 31.45
CA PRO A 23 -21.43 6.22 30.08
C PRO A 23 -20.10 5.51 29.89
N GLN A 24 -20.15 4.21 29.71
CA GLN A 24 -18.99 3.40 29.35
C GLN A 24 -18.54 3.89 27.98
N GLU A 25 -17.50 4.72 27.95
CA GLU A 25 -16.88 5.07 26.68
C GLU A 25 -16.58 3.76 25.92
N PRO A 26 -16.95 3.66 24.65
CA PRO A 26 -16.70 2.44 23.88
C PRO A 26 -15.21 2.12 23.96
N ALA A 27 -14.87 1.01 24.58
CA ALA A 27 -13.48 0.57 24.71
C ALA A 27 -12.85 0.52 23.31
N VAL A 28 -11.78 1.29 23.10
CA VAL A 28 -11.03 1.29 21.84
C VAL A 28 -10.42 -0.08 21.67
N LYS A 29 -10.91 -0.83 20.67
CA LYS A 29 -10.37 -2.15 20.33
C LYS A 29 -9.23 -1.99 19.33
N VAL A 30 -8.07 -2.52 19.67
CA VAL A 30 -6.85 -2.46 18.88
C VAL A 30 -6.51 -3.86 18.38
N GLY A 31 -6.07 -3.96 17.14
CA GLY A 31 -5.43 -5.15 16.58
C GLY A 31 -3.98 -4.84 16.22
N VAL A 32 -3.12 -5.85 16.27
CA VAL A 32 -1.72 -5.75 15.84
C VAL A 32 -1.47 -6.76 14.71
N VAL A 33 -0.75 -6.36 13.66
CA VAL A 33 -0.45 -7.20 12.51
C VAL A 33 1.02 -7.13 12.11
N ASP A 34 1.63 -8.28 11.86
CA ASP A 34 2.94 -8.38 11.22
C ASP A 34 2.75 -8.31 9.68
N MET A 35 2.95 -7.11 9.13
CA MET A 35 2.80 -6.87 7.70
C MET A 35 3.83 -7.65 6.88
N ASN A 36 5.05 -7.79 7.37
CA ASN A 36 6.09 -8.54 6.66
C ASN A 36 5.74 -10.02 6.55
N ARG A 37 5.25 -10.59 7.65
CA ARG A 37 4.77 -11.97 7.67
C ARG A 37 3.55 -12.14 6.78
N LEU A 38 2.59 -11.21 6.83
CA LEU A 38 1.39 -11.26 6.02
C LEU A 38 1.71 -11.23 4.52
N LEU A 39 2.61 -10.35 4.09
CA LEU A 39 3.01 -10.22 2.68
C LEU A 39 3.85 -11.41 2.21
N ARG A 40 4.75 -11.94 3.05
CA ARG A 40 5.66 -13.01 2.65
C ARG A 40 5.01 -14.40 2.67
N ASP A 41 4.23 -14.70 3.72
CA ASP A 41 3.77 -16.05 4.01
C ASP A 41 2.39 -16.36 3.38
N SER A 42 1.68 -15.33 2.88
CA SER A 42 0.40 -15.51 2.20
C SER A 42 0.54 -16.15 0.81
N GLU A 43 -0.53 -16.79 0.33
CA GLU A 43 -0.56 -17.31 -1.03
C GLU A 43 -0.37 -16.22 -2.10
N PRO A 44 -1.02 -15.04 -2.03
CA PRO A 44 -0.72 -13.92 -2.92
C PRO A 44 0.76 -13.49 -2.88
N GLY A 45 1.38 -13.46 -1.70
CA GLY A 45 2.80 -13.13 -1.57
C GLY A 45 3.73 -14.15 -2.23
N LYS A 46 3.44 -15.43 -2.04
CA LYS A 46 4.17 -16.52 -2.71
C LYS A 46 3.97 -16.48 -4.23
N GLU A 47 2.76 -16.16 -4.69
CA GLU A 47 2.46 -16.03 -6.10
C GLU A 47 3.19 -14.85 -6.76
N ALA A 48 3.28 -13.73 -6.04
CA ALA A 48 4.12 -12.59 -6.41
C ALA A 48 5.59 -12.99 -6.59
N SER A 49 6.13 -13.74 -5.65
CA SER A 49 7.52 -14.23 -5.72
C SER A 49 7.72 -15.13 -6.94
N ARG A 50 6.81 -16.11 -7.17
CA ARG A 50 6.87 -17.00 -8.35
C ARG A 50 6.78 -16.24 -9.67
N PHE A 51 5.93 -15.20 -9.72
CA PHE A 51 5.80 -14.34 -10.90
C PHE A 51 7.12 -13.63 -11.22
N LEU A 52 7.76 -13.01 -10.21
CA LEU A 52 9.04 -12.33 -10.39
C LEU A 52 10.19 -13.30 -10.70
N GLU A 53 10.23 -14.47 -10.06
CA GLU A 53 11.21 -15.54 -10.34
C GLU A 53 11.05 -16.07 -11.77
N GLY A 54 9.81 -16.23 -12.24
CA GLY A 54 9.52 -16.63 -13.62
C GLY A 54 10.08 -15.65 -14.64
N MET A 55 9.90 -14.36 -14.37
CA MET A 55 10.43 -13.29 -15.21
C MET A 55 11.96 -13.23 -15.21
N GLN A 56 12.59 -13.38 -14.05
CA GLN A 56 14.05 -13.45 -13.97
C GLN A 56 14.60 -14.62 -14.78
N LYS A 57 13.94 -15.78 -14.69
CA LYS A 57 14.29 -16.98 -15.45
C LYS A 57 14.13 -16.76 -16.97
N GLU A 58 13.07 -16.09 -17.39
CA GLU A 58 12.84 -15.75 -18.81
C GLU A 58 13.98 -14.86 -19.34
N ILE A 59 14.34 -13.80 -18.60
CA ILE A 59 15.45 -12.91 -18.97
C ILE A 59 16.77 -13.69 -19.01
N GLN A 60 17.03 -14.55 -18.03
CA GLN A 60 18.25 -15.36 -18.00
C GLN A 60 18.32 -16.31 -19.22
N GLN A 61 17.21 -16.92 -19.61
CA GLN A 61 17.15 -17.78 -20.81
C GLN A 61 17.45 -16.99 -22.09
N GLN A 62 16.95 -15.75 -22.20
CA GLN A 62 17.26 -14.89 -23.34
C GLN A 62 18.75 -14.53 -23.39
N ILE A 63 19.37 -14.24 -22.24
CA ILE A 63 20.82 -14.00 -22.12
C ILE A 63 21.60 -15.23 -22.56
N ASP A 64 21.26 -16.40 -22.04
CA ASP A 64 21.96 -17.66 -22.33
C ASP A 64 21.88 -18.02 -23.84
N ASP A 65 20.72 -17.80 -24.46
CA ASP A 65 20.53 -18.03 -25.91
C ASP A 65 21.42 -17.11 -26.75
N VAL A 66 21.42 -15.81 -26.45
CA VAL A 66 22.26 -14.86 -27.20
C VAL A 66 23.74 -15.12 -26.94
N GLN A 67 24.15 -15.50 -25.72
CA GLN A 67 25.51 -15.89 -25.43
C GLN A 67 25.95 -17.14 -26.18
N ALA A 68 25.07 -18.16 -26.30
CA ALA A 68 25.35 -19.37 -27.06
C ALA A 68 25.51 -19.09 -28.56
N ARG A 69 24.75 -18.13 -29.09
CA ARG A 69 24.89 -17.67 -30.49
C ARG A 69 26.17 -16.86 -30.68
N LEU A 70 26.50 -15.99 -29.74
CA LEU A 70 27.73 -15.20 -29.75
C LEU A 70 28.99 -16.07 -29.62
N GLY A 71 28.91 -17.20 -28.89
CA GLY A 71 30.00 -18.18 -28.80
C GLY A 71 30.34 -18.83 -30.15
N LYS A 72 29.41 -18.86 -31.11
CA LYS A 72 29.63 -19.35 -32.48
C LYS A 72 30.13 -18.27 -33.42
N ASP A 73 29.82 -17.02 -33.15
CA ASP A 73 30.20 -15.85 -33.97
C ASP A 73 30.56 -14.67 -33.04
N PRO A 74 31.76 -14.69 -32.43
CA PRO A 74 32.17 -13.72 -31.41
C PRO A 74 32.26 -12.28 -31.91
N GLU A 75 32.49 -12.06 -33.18
CA GLU A 75 32.63 -10.74 -33.81
C GLU A 75 31.28 -10.15 -34.25
N ASN A 76 30.18 -10.84 -34.03
CA ASN A 76 28.87 -10.39 -34.41
C ASN A 76 28.38 -9.21 -33.56
N GLU A 77 28.56 -8.00 -34.08
CA GLU A 77 28.18 -6.77 -33.40
C GLU A 77 26.65 -6.70 -33.10
N ALA A 78 25.82 -7.34 -33.93
CA ALA A 78 24.38 -7.33 -33.74
C ALA A 78 24.02 -8.14 -32.49
N LEU A 79 24.65 -9.31 -32.29
CA LEU A 79 24.45 -10.14 -31.09
C LEU A 79 25.00 -9.46 -29.82
N GLN A 80 26.13 -8.75 -29.96
CA GLN A 80 26.68 -7.98 -28.82
C GLN A 80 25.71 -6.87 -28.39
N ARG A 81 25.10 -6.13 -29.33
CA ARG A 81 24.09 -5.12 -29.06
C ARG A 81 22.80 -5.72 -28.49
N GLU A 82 22.37 -6.87 -29.04
CA GLU A 82 21.21 -7.61 -28.52
C GLU A 82 21.42 -8.02 -27.06
N LEU A 83 22.59 -8.57 -26.73
CA LEU A 83 22.94 -8.95 -25.35
C LEU A 83 22.91 -7.76 -24.40
N GLN A 84 23.51 -6.63 -24.81
CA GLN A 84 23.50 -5.40 -24.03
C GLN A 84 22.06 -4.88 -23.82
N ALA A 85 21.22 -4.91 -24.84
CA ALA A 85 19.83 -4.50 -24.77
C ALA A 85 19.01 -5.37 -23.81
N ILE A 86 19.24 -6.70 -23.81
CA ILE A 86 18.58 -7.62 -22.87
C ILE A 86 19.00 -7.34 -21.43
N TYR A 87 20.27 -7.10 -21.16
CA TYR A 87 20.72 -6.74 -19.81
C TYR A 87 20.07 -5.46 -19.30
N MET A 88 20.11 -4.39 -20.11
CA MET A 88 19.56 -3.10 -19.69
C MET A 88 18.03 -3.14 -19.61
N GLY A 89 17.38 -3.69 -20.63
CA GLY A 89 15.92 -3.80 -20.68
C GLY A 89 15.38 -4.75 -19.62
N GLY A 90 16.07 -5.88 -19.41
CA GLY A 90 15.71 -6.85 -18.37
C GLY A 90 15.73 -6.25 -16.97
N GLN A 91 16.78 -5.49 -16.64
CA GLN A 91 16.85 -4.82 -15.34
C GLN A 91 15.72 -3.79 -15.13
N GLN A 92 15.42 -3.00 -16.17
CA GLN A 92 14.32 -2.03 -16.11
C GLN A 92 12.97 -2.75 -15.94
N ARG A 93 12.75 -3.85 -16.69
CA ARG A 93 11.54 -4.65 -16.61
C ARG A 93 11.35 -5.25 -15.22
N ILE A 94 12.39 -5.87 -14.64
CA ILE A 94 12.32 -6.43 -13.27
C ILE A 94 11.95 -5.34 -12.26
N ASN A 95 12.60 -4.18 -12.31
CA ASN A 95 12.33 -3.10 -11.37
C ASN A 95 10.88 -2.58 -11.50
N ALA A 96 10.38 -2.41 -12.71
CA ALA A 96 9.01 -1.97 -12.96
C ALA A 96 7.99 -2.99 -12.44
N GLU A 97 8.22 -4.27 -12.69
CA GLU A 97 7.32 -5.33 -12.25
C GLU A 97 7.36 -5.55 -10.73
N GLN A 98 8.53 -5.40 -10.09
CA GLN A 98 8.62 -5.41 -8.63
C GLN A 98 7.77 -4.30 -8.00
N GLN A 99 7.84 -3.09 -8.54
CA GLN A 99 7.02 -1.97 -8.06
C GLN A 99 5.53 -2.24 -8.27
N ASN A 100 5.15 -2.75 -9.43
CA ASN A 100 3.77 -3.11 -9.76
C ASN A 100 3.22 -4.17 -8.79
N VAL A 101 3.95 -5.27 -8.61
CA VAL A 101 3.58 -6.39 -7.73
C VAL A 101 3.44 -5.92 -6.28
N VAL A 102 4.42 -5.16 -5.77
CA VAL A 102 4.37 -4.60 -4.41
C VAL A 102 3.16 -3.69 -4.24
N SER A 103 2.87 -2.82 -5.21
CA SER A 103 1.71 -1.92 -5.17
C SER A 103 0.39 -2.71 -5.11
N GLN A 104 0.24 -3.75 -5.94
CA GLN A 104 -0.96 -4.59 -5.95
C GLN A 104 -1.14 -5.35 -4.63
N LEU A 105 -0.06 -5.91 -4.06
CA LEU A 105 -0.09 -6.60 -2.78
C LEU A 105 -0.45 -5.67 -1.63
N LEU A 106 0.13 -4.47 -1.59
CA LEU A 106 -0.17 -3.48 -0.55
C LEU A 106 -1.63 -3.02 -0.62
N ASP A 107 -2.14 -2.77 -1.82
CA ASP A 107 -3.53 -2.36 -2.02
C ASP A 107 -4.51 -3.47 -1.59
N LEU A 108 -4.24 -4.72 -1.99
CA LEU A 108 -5.01 -5.89 -1.53
C LEU A 108 -4.99 -5.99 0.00
N THR A 109 -3.80 -5.91 0.60
CA THR A 109 -3.61 -6.02 2.04
C THR A 109 -4.36 -4.91 2.78
N GLN A 110 -4.26 -3.67 2.31
CA GLN A 110 -4.95 -2.54 2.93
C GLN A 110 -6.47 -2.71 2.91
N ARG A 111 -7.03 -3.15 1.78
CA ARG A 111 -8.47 -3.45 1.68
C ARG A 111 -8.88 -4.56 2.64
N LEU A 112 -8.10 -5.63 2.71
CA LEU A 112 -8.36 -6.78 3.56
C LEU A 112 -8.30 -6.42 5.04
N VAL A 113 -7.25 -5.74 5.48
CA VAL A 113 -7.09 -5.26 6.86
C VAL A 113 -8.24 -4.34 7.25
N ASN A 114 -8.65 -3.42 6.36
CA ASN A 114 -9.76 -2.50 6.63
C ASN A 114 -11.11 -3.23 6.73
N ASN A 115 -11.35 -4.23 5.90
CA ASN A 115 -12.55 -5.07 5.96
C ASN A 115 -12.56 -5.89 7.25
N TYR A 116 -11.46 -6.53 7.60
CA TYR A 116 -11.31 -7.27 8.85
C TYR A 116 -11.53 -6.39 10.07
N ARG A 117 -10.91 -5.19 10.08
CA ARG A 117 -11.09 -4.20 11.14
C ARG A 117 -12.56 -3.88 11.36
N LYS A 118 -13.30 -3.58 10.28
CA LYS A 118 -14.75 -3.26 10.34
C LYS A 118 -15.56 -4.45 10.83
N ALA A 119 -15.31 -5.64 10.31
CA ALA A 119 -16.05 -6.85 10.65
C ALA A 119 -15.89 -7.26 12.13
N ASN A 120 -14.71 -6.98 12.72
CA ASN A 120 -14.40 -7.33 14.11
C ASN A 120 -14.58 -6.16 15.08
N GLY A 121 -15.08 -5.01 14.61
CA GLY A 121 -15.31 -3.83 15.46
C GLY A 121 -14.02 -3.26 16.05
N LEU A 122 -12.87 -3.44 15.35
CA LEU A 122 -11.61 -2.85 15.77
C LEU A 122 -11.61 -1.36 15.40
N SER A 123 -11.14 -0.52 16.32
CA SER A 123 -10.99 0.91 16.08
C SER A 123 -9.76 1.20 15.22
N VAL A 124 -8.67 0.46 15.45
CA VAL A 124 -7.40 0.60 14.74
C VAL A 124 -6.70 -0.76 14.62
N VAL A 125 -5.92 -0.92 13.55
CA VAL A 125 -4.94 -2.01 13.39
C VAL A 125 -3.56 -1.37 13.20
N LEU A 126 -2.60 -1.77 14.01
CA LEU A 126 -1.22 -1.26 14.01
C LEU A 126 -0.28 -2.34 13.47
N GLY A 127 0.77 -1.92 12.79
CA GLY A 127 1.86 -2.82 12.41
C GLY A 127 2.76 -3.15 13.63
N THR A 128 3.35 -4.34 13.65
CA THR A 128 4.33 -4.73 14.67
C THR A 128 5.59 -3.87 14.66
N ASP A 129 5.89 -3.22 13.54
CA ASP A 129 7.02 -2.29 13.37
C ASP A 129 6.89 -1.00 14.19
N VAL A 130 5.66 -0.61 14.53
CA VAL A 130 5.38 0.59 15.36
C VAL A 130 4.95 0.24 16.78
N ALA A 131 4.63 -1.03 17.08
CA ALA A 131 4.21 -1.51 18.38
C ALA A 131 5.41 -2.07 19.16
N VAL A 132 5.99 -1.27 20.07
CA VAL A 132 7.15 -1.69 20.88
C VAL A 132 6.85 -2.90 21.76
N ALA A 133 5.63 -2.97 22.31
CA ALA A 133 5.14 -4.10 23.10
C ALA A 133 3.62 -4.17 23.00
N TYR A 134 3.06 -5.37 22.95
CA TYR A 134 1.62 -5.60 22.92
C TYR A 134 1.28 -6.97 23.50
N ASP A 135 0.03 -7.12 23.92
CA ASP A 135 -0.48 -8.43 24.35
C ASP A 135 -0.66 -9.34 23.13
N PRO A 136 -0.14 -10.58 23.14
CA PRO A 136 -0.33 -11.56 22.07
C PRO A 136 -1.80 -11.78 21.67
N ALA A 137 -2.74 -11.53 22.55
CA ALA A 137 -4.17 -11.61 22.27
C ALA A 137 -4.65 -10.54 21.27
N LEU A 138 -3.87 -9.48 21.05
CA LEU A 138 -4.15 -8.43 20.09
C LEU A 138 -3.61 -8.75 18.69
N ASP A 139 -2.80 -9.81 18.55
CA ASP A 139 -2.23 -10.22 17.26
C ASP A 139 -3.29 -10.85 16.36
N VAL A 140 -3.59 -10.16 15.29
CA VAL A 140 -4.57 -10.60 14.27
C VAL A 140 -3.90 -11.13 13.02
N THR A 141 -2.58 -11.29 13.01
CA THR A 141 -1.79 -11.69 11.82
C THR A 141 -2.27 -13.00 11.22
N ASN A 142 -2.48 -14.04 12.06
CA ASN A 142 -2.93 -15.33 11.56
C ASN A 142 -4.34 -15.27 10.94
N ALA A 143 -5.25 -14.54 11.57
CA ALA A 143 -6.61 -14.37 11.04
C ALA A 143 -6.61 -13.60 9.71
N LEU A 144 -5.77 -12.57 9.59
CA LEU A 144 -5.58 -11.84 8.34
C LEU A 144 -4.89 -12.70 7.27
N LEU A 145 -3.94 -13.56 7.66
CA LEU A 145 -3.29 -14.50 6.75
C LEU A 145 -4.31 -15.48 6.16
N ASP A 146 -5.19 -16.04 6.98
CA ASP A 146 -6.25 -16.93 6.53
C ASP A 146 -7.22 -16.23 5.54
N GLU A 147 -7.56 -14.98 5.79
CA GLU A 147 -8.39 -14.19 4.87
C GLU A 147 -7.64 -13.85 3.58
N MET A 148 -6.34 -13.56 3.66
CA MET A 148 -5.51 -13.26 2.50
C MET A 148 -5.32 -14.49 1.60
N ASN A 149 -5.19 -15.68 2.19
CA ASN A 149 -5.06 -16.94 1.45
C ASN A 149 -6.32 -17.34 0.67
N LYS A 150 -7.47 -16.74 0.98
CA LYS A 150 -8.71 -16.91 0.20
C LYS A 150 -8.74 -16.03 -1.05
N GLN A 151 -7.86 -15.04 -1.13
CA GLN A 151 -7.79 -14.11 -2.25
C GLN A 151 -7.05 -14.74 -3.42
N LYS A 152 -7.62 -14.65 -4.60
CA LYS A 152 -6.94 -15.00 -5.85
C LYS A 152 -6.40 -13.73 -6.46
N VAL A 153 -5.11 -13.65 -6.66
CA VAL A 153 -4.45 -12.54 -7.35
C VAL A 153 -3.86 -13.05 -8.65
N ASN A 154 -4.09 -12.33 -9.72
CA ASN A 154 -3.44 -12.58 -11.00
C ASN A 154 -2.52 -11.38 -11.28
N PHE A 155 -1.21 -11.57 -11.15
CA PHE A 155 -0.25 -10.52 -11.46
C PHE A 155 -0.10 -10.39 -12.97
N VAL A 156 -0.55 -9.25 -13.50
CA VAL A 156 -0.42 -8.93 -14.92
C VAL A 156 0.81 -8.05 -15.12
N SER A 157 1.66 -8.44 -16.07
CA SER A 157 2.87 -7.69 -16.40
C SER A 157 2.52 -6.34 -17.02
N VAL A 158 3.08 -5.25 -16.47
CA VAL A 158 2.95 -3.90 -17.05
C VAL A 158 3.79 -3.74 -18.31
N SER A 159 4.82 -4.58 -18.49
CA SER A 159 5.72 -4.56 -19.63
C SER A 159 5.17 -5.30 -20.85
N ASN A 160 4.18 -6.17 -20.64
CA ASN A 160 3.47 -6.88 -21.69
C ASN A 160 2.00 -7.02 -21.29
N PRO A 161 1.20 -5.95 -21.41
CA PRO A 161 -0.21 -6.02 -21.04
C PRO A 161 -0.92 -7.03 -21.94
N GLN A 162 -1.16 -8.23 -21.38
CA GLN A 162 -2.05 -9.20 -21.98
C GLN A 162 -3.46 -8.58 -21.92
N PRO A 163 -4.25 -8.60 -23.02
CA PRO A 163 -5.60 -8.06 -22.97
C PRO A 163 -6.38 -8.73 -21.84
N GLU A 164 -6.84 -7.93 -20.89
CA GLU A 164 -7.70 -8.38 -19.79
C GLU A 164 -8.88 -9.15 -20.38
N ALA A 165 -9.01 -10.41 -19.96
CA ALA A 165 -10.30 -11.08 -20.04
C ALA A 165 -11.27 -10.26 -19.17
N PRO A 166 -12.48 -9.93 -19.64
CA PRO A 166 -13.37 -9.03 -18.92
C PRO A 166 -13.72 -9.61 -17.56
N ALA A 167 -13.32 -8.89 -16.50
CA ALA A 167 -13.76 -9.14 -15.16
C ALA A 167 -15.29 -8.97 -15.12
N ALA A 168 -15.98 -10.10 -14.97
CA ALA A 168 -17.40 -10.12 -14.73
C ALA A 168 -17.71 -9.48 -13.38
N ASP A 169 -18.66 -8.53 -13.41
CA ASP A 169 -19.36 -7.94 -12.27
C ASP A 169 -18.60 -7.02 -11.28
N ALA A 170 -18.55 -5.75 -11.68
CA ALA A 170 -18.67 -4.65 -10.71
C ALA A 170 -19.88 -3.78 -11.12
N PRO A 171 -20.83 -3.49 -10.22
CA PRO A 171 -22.01 -2.70 -10.58
C PRO A 171 -21.61 -1.24 -10.84
N ALA A 172 -21.97 -0.79 -12.04
CA ALA A 172 -21.89 0.59 -12.46
C ALA A 172 -22.61 1.52 -11.46
N LYS A 173 -21.90 2.47 -10.89
CA LYS A 173 -22.50 3.61 -10.21
C LYS A 173 -22.40 4.84 -11.10
N ALA A 174 -23.59 5.28 -11.43
CA ALA A 174 -23.98 6.31 -12.36
C ALA A 174 -23.09 7.55 -12.38
N ALA A 175 -22.81 7.97 -13.60
CA ALA A 175 -22.39 9.30 -13.97
C ALA A 175 -23.44 10.34 -13.54
N GLN A 176 -23.01 11.40 -12.90
CA GLN A 176 -23.73 12.67 -12.89
C GLN A 176 -22.83 13.73 -13.50
N ASP A 177 -23.26 14.21 -14.66
CA ASP A 177 -22.77 15.42 -15.30
C ASP A 177 -22.97 16.65 -14.42
N PRO A 178 -22.10 17.61 -14.49
CA PRO A 178 -22.48 19.00 -14.38
C PRO A 178 -22.23 19.76 -15.70
N LYS A 179 -23.33 20.24 -16.19
CA LYS A 179 -23.57 21.15 -17.30
C LYS A 179 -22.78 22.47 -17.21
N ALA A 180 -22.34 22.87 -18.37
CA ALA A 180 -21.67 24.10 -18.77
C ALA A 180 -22.21 25.41 -18.15
N ALA A 181 -21.30 26.36 -17.95
CA ALA A 181 -21.42 27.77 -18.37
C ALA A 181 -20.09 28.48 -18.12
N GLU A 182 -19.53 28.90 -19.16
CA GLU A 182 -19.35 30.27 -19.68
C GLU A 182 -18.01 30.96 -19.32
N LYS A 183 -17.29 31.22 -20.40
CA LYS A 183 -16.14 32.12 -20.54
C LYS A 183 -16.68 33.58 -20.62
N PRO A 184 -15.96 34.70 -20.31
CA PRO A 184 -14.86 35.13 -21.16
C PRO A 184 -13.66 35.84 -20.50
N ALA A 185 -12.54 35.73 -21.20
CA ALA A 185 -11.48 36.70 -21.51
C ALA A 185 -11.13 37.87 -20.55
N GLU A 186 -9.84 37.97 -20.23
CA GLU A 186 -9.05 39.15 -20.55
C GLU A 186 -7.56 38.95 -20.16
N LYS A 187 -6.69 39.29 -21.12
CA LYS A 187 -5.24 39.46 -21.01
C LYS A 187 -5.01 41.00 -20.84
N PRO A 188 -3.93 41.57 -20.26
CA PRO A 188 -2.56 41.41 -20.75
C PRO A 188 -1.44 41.45 -19.69
N ALA A 189 -0.24 41.01 -20.09
CA ALA A 189 1.07 41.36 -19.54
C ALA A 189 1.43 42.84 -19.96
N PRO A 190 2.54 43.47 -19.54
CA PRO A 190 3.92 42.97 -19.35
C PRO A 190 4.78 43.73 -18.27
N ALA A 191 6.10 43.41 -18.36
CA ALA A 191 7.29 44.16 -17.91
C ALA A 191 7.91 43.63 -16.58
N ALA A 192 9.03 42.92 -16.63
CA ALA A 192 10.42 43.39 -16.80
C ALA A 192 10.97 44.16 -15.58
N GLU A 193 11.91 43.52 -14.88
CA GLU A 193 13.17 44.14 -14.46
C GLU A 193 14.16 43.14 -13.85
N LYS A 194 15.29 43.05 -14.46
CA LYS A 194 16.61 42.71 -13.93
C LYS A 194 17.35 44.04 -13.76
N PRO A 195 18.48 44.21 -13.05
CA PRO A 195 19.61 43.36 -12.80
C PRO A 195 20.39 43.61 -11.48
N ALA A 196 21.58 43.03 -11.43
CA ALA A 196 22.85 43.29 -10.73
C ALA A 196 23.19 42.24 -9.65
N ALA A 197 24.12 41.31 -9.81
CA ALA A 197 25.57 41.39 -9.89
C ALA A 197 26.26 41.96 -8.64
N GLU A 198 27.02 41.08 -7.94
CA GLU A 198 28.32 41.33 -7.30
C GLU A 198 28.77 40.04 -6.62
N LYS A 199 29.76 39.32 -7.09
CA LYS A 199 31.19 39.33 -7.04
C LYS A 199 31.75 39.35 -5.61
N ALA A 200 32.32 38.26 -5.15
CA ALA A 200 33.68 38.11 -4.59
C ALA A 200 33.93 36.72 -4.00
N ALA A 201 34.92 36.05 -4.53
CA ALA A 201 35.79 35.08 -3.86
C ALA A 201 37.08 35.84 -3.48
N PRO A 202 38.16 35.24 -2.93
CA PRO A 202 38.39 34.03 -2.14
C PRO A 202 39.28 34.31 -0.89
N ALA A 203 39.56 33.30 -0.05
CA ALA A 203 40.82 33.12 0.73
C ALA A 203 40.76 31.76 1.46
N GLU A 204 41.53 30.80 1.10
CA GLU A 204 42.82 30.30 1.57
C GLU A 204 43.16 30.50 3.06
N ALA A 205 43.47 29.41 3.74
CA ALA A 205 44.66 29.07 4.54
C ALA A 205 44.35 27.87 5.44
N LYS A 206 44.94 26.71 5.19
CA LYS A 206 46.21 26.15 5.73
C LYS A 206 46.21 25.84 7.24
N ALA A 207 46.49 24.58 7.48
CA ALA A 207 47.38 23.96 8.47
C ALA A 207 46.94 23.85 9.94
N LYS A 208 46.75 22.67 10.45
CA LYS A 208 47.80 21.85 11.06
C LYS A 208 47.27 20.44 11.29
#